data_e65de9778bc59547b4b84a1ac33efec8
#
_entry.id   e65de9778bc59547b4b84a1ac33efec8
#
_cell.length_a   1.000
_cell.length_b   1.000
_cell.length_c   1.000
_cell.angle_alpha   90.00
_cell.angle_beta   90.00
_cell.angle_gamma   90.00
#
_symmetry.space_group_name_H-M   'P 1'
#
loop_
_entity.id
_entity.type
_entity.pdbx_description
1 polymer ?
#
loop_
_entity_poly.entity_id
_entity_poly.type
_entity_poly.pdbx_seq_one_letter_code
_entity_poly.pdbx_strand_id
1 'polypeptide(L)'
;MITCLIFLWQFVVKNTGAGQDKSISLTQLLNDADAGKVADVTVNGSEVTGHYRDDAKNQFHTIIPANYPDMYKTLRDHGVNITVKDTSGNTWLSLLINLAPFALLLGLWFFMIRQMQSGGNKAMSFGKSKARLLSMQQKKITFKDVAGVDEAKEELKEIIEFLRESQKFQRLGGRIPKGVLLVGPPGTGKTLLARAVAGEANVPFFSISGSDFVEMFVGVGASRVRDLFEQGKKNAPCIIFIDEIDAVGRHRGAGLGGGHDEREQTLNQLLVEMDGFEANDGVILVAATNRPDVLDPALLRPGRFDRRVIVDRPDIRGREEILKVHSKKIPMAEDVNLNVLARGTPGFSGADLANMVNEAALTAARFNRKSVHMYDFEVAKDKVMMGAERKSMLLTDEEKRVTAYHEAGHTLVSALREHSDPLHKVTIIPRGMALGVTVYLPEEDQHTVTKEYLETRLATLMGGRCAEEIFLKQMTTGAGNDIERVTELARKMVCEFGMSGLGPMTFGKKEEQIFLGREIAQHRDFSDDTAQQIDAEVRSFVDTAYKSAYNILESNQDIMHRMAAALLERETLDAAEIKLIIEGKELPAVRSALSGVDPGSGGEAQKVLKPESGRKPGFGEGHTSPA
;
A
#
# COMPACT_ATOMS: atom_id res chain seq x y z
N MET A 1 -13.07 -14.49 -39.09
CA MET A 1 -13.74 -15.72 -39.53
C MET A 1 -14.94 -15.44 -40.46
N ILE A 2 -15.88 -14.57 -40.13
CA ILE A 2 -17.03 -14.18 -40.97
C ILE A 2 -16.58 -13.60 -42.32
N THR A 3 -15.55 -12.80 -42.36
CA THR A 3 -14.95 -12.22 -43.56
C THR A 3 -14.38 -13.29 -44.53
N CYS A 4 -13.73 -14.33 -43.99
CA CYS A 4 -13.26 -15.46 -44.79
C CYS A 4 -14.41 -16.27 -45.42
N LEU A 5 -15.51 -16.46 -44.68
CA LEU A 5 -16.70 -17.16 -45.19
C LEU A 5 -17.41 -16.38 -46.30
N ILE A 6 -17.48 -15.05 -46.19
CA ILE A 6 -18.02 -14.16 -47.23
C ILE A 6 -17.12 -14.19 -48.46
N PHE A 7 -15.80 -14.20 -48.29
CA PHE A 7 -14.85 -14.32 -49.41
C PHE A 7 -14.93 -15.68 -50.11
N LEU A 8 -15.10 -16.76 -49.34
CA LEU A 8 -15.24 -18.12 -49.88
C LEU A 8 -16.58 -18.27 -50.60
N TRP A 9 -17.65 -17.69 -50.08
CA TRP A 9 -18.96 -17.65 -50.74
C TRP A 9 -18.92 -16.83 -52.03
N GLN A 10 -18.28 -15.67 -52.07
CA GLN A 10 -18.07 -14.87 -53.28
C GLN A 10 -17.18 -15.59 -54.32
N PHE A 11 -16.18 -16.36 -53.87
CA PHE A 11 -15.29 -17.12 -54.75
C PHE A 11 -16.04 -18.29 -55.41
N VAL A 12 -16.89 -18.99 -54.65
CA VAL A 12 -17.72 -20.08 -55.19
C VAL A 12 -18.77 -19.56 -56.18
N VAL A 13 -19.46 -18.45 -55.83
CA VAL A 13 -20.48 -17.84 -56.73
C VAL A 13 -19.85 -17.22 -57.99
N LYS A 14 -18.62 -16.72 -57.92
CA LYS A 14 -17.94 -16.12 -59.08
C LYS A 14 -17.36 -17.12 -60.03
N ASN A 15 -17.12 -18.40 -59.61
CA ASN A 15 -16.55 -19.45 -60.47
C ASN A 15 -17.59 -20.31 -61.13
N THR A 16 -18.88 -20.11 -60.87
CA THR A 16 -19.98 -20.63 -61.73
C THR A 16 -20.30 -19.61 -62.83
N GLY A 17 -19.28 -19.29 -63.61
CA GLY A 17 -19.42 -18.43 -64.77
C GLY A 17 -20.23 -19.19 -65.86
N ALA A 18 -21.54 -18.97 -65.87
CA ALA A 18 -22.38 -19.26 -67.02
C ALA A 18 -21.90 -18.39 -68.18
N GLY A 19 -21.31 -18.99 -69.17
CA GLY A 19 -21.20 -18.37 -70.49
C GLY A 19 -22.58 -17.82 -70.89
N GLN A 20 -22.64 -16.81 -71.72
CA GLN A 20 -23.89 -16.28 -72.29
C GLN A 20 -24.48 -17.27 -73.27
N ASP A 21 -25.00 -18.41 -72.81
CA ASP A 21 -25.74 -19.36 -73.63
C ASP A 21 -27.12 -18.77 -73.86
N LYS A 22 -27.48 -18.58 -75.11
CA LYS A 22 -28.78 -18.04 -75.52
C LYS A 22 -29.86 -19.08 -75.27
N SER A 23 -30.69 -18.81 -74.23
CA SER A 23 -31.83 -19.70 -73.96
C SER A 23 -32.86 -19.58 -75.09
N ILE A 24 -33.17 -20.69 -75.74
CA ILE A 24 -34.19 -20.80 -76.85
C ILE A 24 -35.30 -21.75 -76.41
N SER A 25 -36.50 -21.56 -76.99
CA SER A 25 -37.62 -22.49 -76.77
C SER A 25 -37.44 -23.78 -77.59
N LEU A 26 -38.03 -24.89 -77.13
CA LEU A 26 -38.01 -26.16 -77.84
C LEU A 26 -38.57 -26.01 -79.24
N THR A 27 -39.63 -25.24 -79.46
CA THR A 27 -40.23 -24.97 -80.76
C THR A 27 -39.25 -24.24 -81.69
N GLN A 28 -38.45 -23.34 -81.13
CA GLN A 28 -37.44 -22.60 -81.88
C GLN A 28 -36.28 -23.52 -82.30
N LEU A 29 -35.86 -24.44 -81.39
CA LEU A 29 -34.87 -25.46 -81.73
C LEU A 29 -35.32 -26.33 -82.86
N LEU A 30 -36.57 -26.80 -82.86
CA LEU A 30 -37.12 -27.67 -83.97
C LEU A 30 -37.19 -26.88 -85.26
N ASN A 31 -37.67 -25.63 -85.26
CA ASN A 31 -37.70 -24.78 -86.44
C ASN A 31 -36.30 -24.46 -87.02
N ASP A 32 -35.32 -24.25 -86.15
CA ASP A 32 -33.94 -24.00 -86.56
C ASP A 32 -33.26 -25.29 -87.07
N ALA A 33 -33.66 -26.45 -86.56
CA ALA A 33 -33.24 -27.74 -87.07
C ALA A 33 -33.82 -28.01 -88.43
N ASP A 34 -35.13 -27.76 -88.66
CA ASP A 34 -35.80 -27.85 -89.93
C ASP A 34 -35.20 -26.92 -91.00
N ALA A 35 -34.77 -25.73 -90.55
CA ALA A 35 -34.08 -24.75 -91.40
C ALA A 35 -32.61 -25.12 -91.71
N GLY A 36 -32.08 -26.23 -91.14
CA GLY A 36 -30.71 -26.70 -91.32
C GLY A 36 -29.64 -25.87 -90.66
N LYS A 37 -30.01 -24.99 -89.70
CA LYS A 37 -29.11 -24.05 -88.97
C LYS A 37 -28.35 -24.69 -87.84
N VAL A 38 -28.81 -25.80 -87.28
CA VAL A 38 -28.21 -26.49 -86.15
C VAL A 38 -27.12 -27.45 -86.61
N ALA A 39 -25.92 -27.36 -86.01
CA ALA A 39 -24.77 -28.19 -86.34
C ALA A 39 -24.71 -29.45 -85.47
N ASP A 40 -24.74 -29.29 -84.15
CA ASP A 40 -24.68 -30.39 -83.22
C ASP A 40 -25.54 -30.11 -81.98
N VAL A 41 -25.97 -31.15 -81.30
CA VAL A 41 -26.79 -31.10 -80.10
C VAL A 41 -26.24 -32.08 -79.05
N THR A 42 -25.96 -31.62 -77.86
CA THR A 42 -25.59 -32.47 -76.75
C THR A 42 -26.73 -32.51 -75.73
N VAL A 43 -27.24 -33.70 -75.47
CA VAL A 43 -28.33 -33.94 -74.49
C VAL A 43 -27.74 -34.43 -73.18
N ASN A 44 -28.04 -33.69 -72.11
CA ASN A 44 -27.62 -34.01 -70.75
C ASN A 44 -28.87 -34.08 -69.83
N GLY A 45 -29.46 -35.28 -69.75
CA GLY A 45 -30.74 -35.44 -69.06
C GLY A 45 -31.89 -34.69 -69.74
N SER A 46 -32.44 -33.64 -69.09
CA SER A 46 -33.49 -32.79 -69.71
C SER A 46 -32.94 -31.48 -70.30
N GLU A 47 -31.66 -31.24 -70.21
CA GLU A 47 -30.99 -30.06 -70.77
C GLU A 47 -30.36 -30.42 -72.14
N VAL A 48 -30.56 -29.55 -73.08
CA VAL A 48 -30.01 -29.69 -74.46
C VAL A 48 -29.22 -28.42 -74.75
N THR A 49 -27.96 -28.62 -75.08
CA THR A 49 -27.07 -27.55 -75.52
C THR A 49 -26.62 -27.88 -76.93
N GLY A 50 -26.47 -26.88 -77.79
CA GLY A 50 -26.04 -27.10 -79.18
C GLY A 50 -25.42 -25.87 -79.83
N HIS A 51 -24.82 -26.05 -80.99
CA HIS A 51 -24.19 -24.99 -81.78
C HIS A 51 -24.86 -24.80 -83.10
N TYR A 52 -24.91 -23.56 -83.61
CA TYR A 52 -25.37 -23.24 -84.95
C TYR A 52 -24.25 -23.46 -86.00
N ARG A 53 -24.62 -23.78 -87.24
CA ARG A 53 -23.64 -24.02 -88.33
C ARG A 53 -22.92 -22.76 -88.80
N ASP A 54 -23.57 -21.59 -88.66
CA ASP A 54 -23.04 -20.34 -89.17
C ASP A 54 -22.11 -19.63 -88.15
N ASP A 55 -22.15 -20.01 -86.87
CA ASP A 55 -21.29 -19.41 -85.86
C ASP A 55 -21.05 -20.36 -84.69
N ALA A 56 -19.92 -21.05 -84.71
CA ALA A 56 -19.53 -22.04 -83.70
C ALA A 56 -19.33 -21.43 -82.26
N LYS A 57 -19.41 -20.11 -82.11
CA LYS A 57 -19.32 -19.43 -80.82
C LYS A 57 -20.68 -19.15 -80.15
N ASN A 58 -21.79 -19.24 -80.91
CA ASN A 58 -23.14 -19.09 -80.40
C ASN A 58 -23.67 -20.44 -79.93
N GLN A 59 -23.56 -20.68 -78.62
CA GLN A 59 -24.19 -21.83 -78.00
C GLN A 59 -25.62 -21.47 -77.62
N PHE A 60 -26.53 -22.42 -77.79
CA PHE A 60 -27.89 -22.32 -77.32
C PHE A 60 -28.15 -23.40 -76.26
N HIS A 61 -29.01 -23.07 -75.31
CA HIS A 61 -29.47 -23.96 -74.29
C HIS A 61 -31.00 -24.00 -74.28
N THR A 62 -31.56 -25.21 -74.20
CA THR A 62 -33.00 -25.41 -74.08
C THR A 62 -33.31 -26.59 -73.16
N ILE A 63 -34.50 -26.63 -72.62
CA ILE A 63 -34.95 -27.70 -71.72
C ILE A 63 -36.00 -28.51 -72.46
N ILE A 64 -35.84 -29.84 -72.49
CA ILE A 64 -36.75 -30.76 -73.08
C ILE A 64 -37.45 -31.65 -72.08
N PRO A 65 -38.71 -32.10 -72.30
CA PRO A 65 -39.34 -33.10 -71.47
C PRO A 65 -38.56 -34.44 -71.56
N ALA A 66 -38.45 -35.12 -70.41
CA ALA A 66 -37.60 -36.31 -70.23
C ALA A 66 -37.97 -37.51 -71.17
N ASN A 67 -39.14 -37.50 -71.88
CA ASN A 67 -39.58 -38.52 -72.81
C ASN A 67 -40.22 -37.88 -74.04
N TYR A 68 -39.38 -37.41 -74.97
CA TYR A 68 -39.85 -36.90 -76.26
C TYR A 68 -39.08 -37.57 -77.46
N PRO A 69 -39.43 -38.85 -77.82
CA PRO A 69 -38.71 -39.65 -78.82
C PRO A 69 -38.73 -39.03 -80.18
N ASP A 70 -39.79 -38.32 -80.58
CA ASP A 70 -39.93 -37.73 -81.91
C ASP A 70 -38.90 -36.62 -82.19
N MET A 71 -38.39 -35.97 -81.19
CA MET A 71 -37.32 -34.96 -81.30
C MET A 71 -36.03 -35.59 -81.87
N TYR A 72 -35.64 -36.77 -81.39
CA TYR A 72 -34.44 -37.44 -81.85
C TYR A 72 -34.55 -37.84 -83.32
N LYS A 73 -35.80 -38.19 -83.73
CA LYS A 73 -36.11 -38.53 -85.11
C LYS A 73 -36.02 -37.29 -85.99
N THR A 74 -36.65 -36.19 -85.63
CA THR A 74 -36.62 -34.92 -86.38
C THR A 74 -35.20 -34.36 -86.50
N LEU A 75 -34.43 -34.34 -85.44
CA LEU A 75 -33.04 -33.86 -85.46
C LEU A 75 -32.13 -34.74 -86.33
N ARG A 76 -32.36 -36.07 -86.35
CA ARG A 76 -31.62 -37.02 -87.15
C ARG A 76 -31.96 -36.91 -88.64
N ASP A 77 -33.25 -36.71 -88.92
CA ASP A 77 -33.72 -36.62 -90.31
C ASP A 77 -33.20 -35.35 -91.02
N HIS A 78 -32.88 -34.30 -90.23
CA HIS A 78 -32.29 -33.05 -90.73
C HIS A 78 -30.73 -32.99 -90.55
N GLY A 79 -30.11 -34.15 -90.27
CA GLY A 79 -28.64 -34.28 -90.26
C GLY A 79 -27.91 -33.55 -89.13
N VAL A 80 -28.54 -33.37 -87.96
CA VAL A 80 -27.94 -32.80 -86.75
C VAL A 80 -27.21 -33.93 -86.02
N ASN A 81 -25.96 -33.65 -85.58
CA ASN A 81 -25.16 -34.61 -84.80
C ASN A 81 -25.63 -34.65 -83.38
N ILE A 82 -26.12 -35.78 -82.86
CA ILE A 82 -26.66 -35.91 -81.52
C ILE A 82 -25.66 -36.64 -80.59
N THR A 83 -25.17 -35.97 -79.53
CA THR A 83 -24.31 -36.56 -78.50
C THR A 83 -25.08 -36.64 -77.20
N VAL A 84 -25.15 -37.82 -76.55
CA VAL A 84 -25.77 -37.99 -75.23
C VAL A 84 -24.68 -38.17 -74.23
N LYS A 85 -24.69 -37.31 -73.20
CA LYS A 85 -23.79 -37.42 -72.03
C LYS A 85 -24.53 -38.09 -70.91
N ASP A 86 -23.91 -39.08 -70.28
CA ASP A 86 -24.43 -39.73 -69.06
C ASP A 86 -24.18 -38.90 -67.80
N THR A 87 -25.23 -38.72 -67.02
CA THR A 87 -25.20 -37.95 -65.76
C THR A 87 -24.67 -38.76 -64.58
N SER A 88 -23.77 -39.73 -64.78
CA SER A 88 -23.12 -40.36 -63.63
C SER A 88 -22.13 -39.40 -63.00
N GLY A 89 -22.65 -38.31 -62.38
CA GLY A 89 -21.89 -37.42 -61.54
C GLY A 89 -21.35 -38.17 -60.30
N ASN A 90 -20.11 -37.89 -59.93
CA ASN A 90 -19.35 -38.48 -58.82
C ASN A 90 -20.14 -38.35 -57.52
N THR A 91 -20.99 -39.34 -57.19
CA THR A 91 -21.88 -39.37 -56.02
C THR A 91 -21.13 -39.13 -54.69
N TRP A 92 -19.86 -39.47 -54.62
CA TRP A 92 -19.00 -39.23 -53.46
C TRP A 92 -18.68 -37.75 -53.25
N LEU A 93 -18.50 -36.96 -54.31
CA LEU A 93 -18.19 -35.55 -54.22
C LEU A 93 -19.39 -34.72 -53.74
N SER A 94 -20.59 -35.10 -54.28
CA SER A 94 -21.83 -34.44 -53.80
C SER A 94 -22.17 -34.78 -52.34
N LEU A 95 -21.87 -36.01 -51.90
CA LEU A 95 -22.04 -36.42 -50.50
C LEU A 95 -21.08 -35.68 -49.58
N LEU A 96 -19.82 -35.47 -49.97
CA LEU A 96 -18.83 -34.67 -49.25
C LEU A 96 -19.24 -33.20 -49.15
N ILE A 97 -19.73 -32.61 -50.23
CA ILE A 97 -20.18 -31.20 -50.23
C ILE A 97 -21.41 -31.01 -49.36
N ASN A 98 -22.34 -31.96 -49.34
CA ASN A 98 -23.52 -31.91 -48.48
C ASN A 98 -23.19 -32.16 -46.99
N LEU A 99 -22.15 -32.95 -46.64
CA LEU A 99 -21.71 -33.23 -45.28
C LEU A 99 -20.78 -32.13 -44.70
N ALA A 100 -20.11 -31.35 -45.55
CA ALA A 100 -19.18 -30.31 -45.16
C ALA A 100 -19.77 -29.28 -44.18
N PRO A 101 -20.98 -28.71 -44.37
CA PRO A 101 -21.57 -27.78 -43.41
C PRO A 101 -21.87 -28.43 -42.07
N PHE A 102 -22.28 -29.71 -42.03
CA PHE A 102 -22.51 -30.43 -40.78
C PHE A 102 -21.20 -30.73 -40.04
N ALA A 103 -20.13 -31.09 -40.76
CA ALA A 103 -18.80 -31.26 -40.15
C ALA A 103 -18.25 -29.95 -39.60
N LEU A 104 -18.50 -28.83 -40.29
CA LEU A 104 -18.10 -27.49 -39.87
C LEU A 104 -18.87 -27.03 -38.62
N LEU A 105 -20.19 -27.28 -38.56
CA LEU A 105 -21.03 -27.02 -37.38
C LEU A 105 -20.61 -27.88 -36.18
N LEU A 106 -20.32 -29.16 -36.37
CA LEU A 106 -19.81 -30.06 -35.34
C LEU A 106 -18.43 -29.60 -34.84
N GLY A 107 -17.54 -29.19 -35.72
CA GLY A 107 -16.23 -28.63 -35.38
C GLY A 107 -16.35 -27.33 -34.59
N LEU A 108 -17.26 -26.43 -35.01
CA LEU A 108 -17.54 -25.18 -34.29
C LEU A 108 -18.15 -25.46 -32.90
N TRP A 109 -19.07 -26.41 -32.82
CA TRP A 109 -19.70 -26.84 -31.57
C TRP A 109 -18.67 -27.45 -30.60
N PHE A 110 -17.79 -28.33 -31.09
CA PHE A 110 -16.69 -28.90 -30.29
C PHE A 110 -15.67 -27.86 -29.88
N PHE A 111 -15.34 -26.90 -30.73
CA PHE A 111 -14.50 -25.76 -30.43
C PHE A 111 -15.14 -24.87 -29.35
N MET A 112 -16.44 -24.61 -29.45
CA MET A 112 -17.18 -23.81 -28.45
C MET A 112 -17.24 -24.50 -27.07
N ILE A 113 -17.47 -25.83 -27.05
CA ILE A 113 -17.40 -26.62 -25.81
C ILE A 113 -16.01 -26.57 -25.19
N ARG A 114 -14.97 -26.75 -26.01
CA ARG A 114 -13.58 -26.69 -25.54
C ARG A 114 -13.21 -25.31 -25.02
N GLN A 115 -13.72 -24.25 -25.59
CA GLN A 115 -13.54 -22.87 -25.15
C GLN A 115 -14.31 -22.59 -23.85
N MET A 116 -15.52 -23.12 -23.70
CA MET A 116 -16.28 -23.05 -22.46
C MET A 116 -15.60 -23.84 -21.31
N GLN A 117 -15.04 -25.01 -21.60
CA GLN A 117 -14.30 -25.79 -20.60
C GLN A 117 -13.00 -25.09 -20.17
N SER A 118 -12.29 -24.38 -21.05
CA SER A 118 -11.11 -23.59 -20.69
C SER A 118 -11.45 -22.33 -19.88
N GLY A 119 -12.64 -21.77 -20.07
CA GLY A 119 -13.17 -20.65 -19.26
C GLY A 119 -13.61 -21.08 -17.85
N GLY A 120 -14.19 -22.28 -17.73
CA GLY A 120 -14.64 -22.85 -16.44
C GLY A 120 -13.48 -23.08 -15.46
N ASN A 121 -12.32 -23.50 -15.94
CA ASN A 121 -11.13 -23.67 -15.09
C ASN A 121 -10.57 -22.34 -14.54
N LYS A 122 -10.75 -21.22 -15.25
CA LYS A 122 -10.39 -19.89 -14.72
C LYS A 122 -11.37 -19.42 -13.65
N ALA A 123 -12.65 -19.67 -13.78
CA ALA A 123 -13.65 -19.34 -12.78
C ALA A 123 -13.44 -20.13 -11.46
N MET A 124 -13.04 -21.40 -11.53
CA MET A 124 -12.70 -22.20 -10.35
C MET A 124 -11.36 -21.79 -9.69
N SER A 125 -10.50 -21.03 -10.37
CA SER A 125 -9.24 -20.55 -9.75
C SER A 125 -9.42 -19.30 -8.90
N PHE A 126 -10.55 -18.59 -8.95
CA PHE A 126 -10.82 -17.42 -8.09
C PHE A 126 -10.94 -17.75 -6.60
N GLY A 127 -11.32 -18.96 -6.25
CA GLY A 127 -11.43 -19.43 -4.87
C GLY A 127 -10.14 -19.95 -4.25
N LYS A 128 -9.03 -20.06 -5.03
CA LYS A 128 -7.76 -20.52 -4.47
C LYS A 128 -7.08 -19.42 -3.66
N SER A 129 -6.53 -19.81 -2.53
CA SER A 129 -5.76 -18.92 -1.65
C SER A 129 -4.58 -18.32 -2.41
N LYS A 130 -4.38 -16.99 -2.28
CA LYS A 130 -3.18 -16.27 -2.73
C LYS A 130 -2.03 -16.39 -1.72
N ALA A 131 -2.13 -17.29 -0.73
CA ALA A 131 -1.13 -17.46 0.30
C ALA A 131 0.24 -17.70 -0.32
N ARG A 132 1.21 -16.90 0.10
CA ARG A 132 2.60 -17.04 -0.35
C ARG A 132 3.29 -18.04 0.55
N LEU A 133 3.59 -19.23 0.00
CA LEU A 133 4.56 -20.12 0.64
C LEU A 133 5.94 -19.46 0.54
N LEU A 134 6.51 -19.03 1.65
CA LEU A 134 7.91 -18.64 1.67
C LEU A 134 8.75 -19.90 1.45
N SER A 135 9.28 -20.06 0.23
CA SER A 135 10.11 -21.20 -0.12
C SER A 135 11.30 -21.32 0.82
N MET A 136 11.65 -22.54 1.22
CA MET A 136 12.81 -22.82 2.09
C MET A 136 14.16 -22.36 1.53
N GLN A 137 14.19 -21.89 0.27
CA GLN A 137 15.40 -21.37 -0.41
C GLN A 137 15.70 -19.89 -0.10
N GLN A 138 14.75 -19.12 0.47
CA GLN A 138 15.04 -17.75 0.90
C GLN A 138 15.83 -17.77 2.21
N LYS A 139 16.73 -16.77 2.38
CA LYS A 139 17.50 -16.60 3.62
C LYS A 139 16.55 -16.62 4.82
N LYS A 140 16.71 -17.62 5.70
CA LYS A 140 15.88 -17.79 6.89
C LYS A 140 16.08 -16.59 7.82
N ILE A 141 14.99 -15.94 8.17
CA ILE A 141 14.96 -14.91 9.21
C ILE A 141 14.85 -15.64 10.54
N THR A 142 15.69 -15.30 11.51
CA THR A 142 15.72 -15.89 12.85
C THR A 142 15.61 -14.80 13.91
N PHE A 143 15.53 -15.18 15.19
CA PHE A 143 15.52 -14.22 16.30
C PHE A 143 16.76 -13.30 16.37
N LYS A 144 17.87 -13.68 15.69
CA LYS A 144 19.05 -12.83 15.56
C LYS A 144 18.83 -11.61 14.64
N ASP A 145 17.85 -11.69 13.77
CA ASP A 145 17.47 -10.61 12.85
C ASP A 145 16.36 -9.70 13.42
N VAL A 146 15.80 -10.07 14.59
CA VAL A 146 14.78 -9.30 15.31
C VAL A 146 15.41 -8.76 16.59
N ALA A 147 15.27 -7.46 16.85
CA ALA A 147 15.80 -6.79 18.04
C ALA A 147 14.72 -5.94 18.72
N GLY A 148 14.91 -5.64 20.00
CA GLY A 148 14.07 -4.70 20.75
C GLY A 148 12.67 -5.19 21.11
N VAL A 149 12.45 -6.51 21.18
CA VAL A 149 11.18 -7.15 21.54
C VAL A 149 11.44 -8.44 22.34
N ASP A 150 12.29 -8.35 23.35
CA ASP A 150 12.79 -9.56 24.05
C ASP A 150 11.69 -10.28 24.83
N GLU A 151 10.74 -9.56 25.42
CA GLU A 151 9.59 -10.14 26.12
C GLU A 151 8.71 -10.94 25.14
N ALA A 152 8.42 -10.37 23.97
CA ALA A 152 7.65 -11.05 22.95
C ALA A 152 8.39 -12.30 22.39
N LYS A 153 9.72 -12.25 22.26
CA LYS A 153 10.53 -13.41 21.88
C LYS A 153 10.45 -14.51 22.94
N GLU A 154 10.51 -14.15 24.23
CA GLU A 154 10.43 -15.09 25.34
C GLU A 154 9.09 -15.83 25.34
N GLU A 155 7.97 -15.10 25.21
CA GLU A 155 6.63 -15.71 25.12
C GLU A 155 6.48 -16.63 23.91
N LEU A 156 7.18 -16.34 22.82
CA LEU A 156 7.10 -17.15 21.59
C LEU A 156 8.08 -18.34 21.59
N LYS A 157 9.05 -18.42 22.50
CA LYS A 157 9.96 -19.57 22.61
C LYS A 157 9.22 -20.88 22.86
N GLU A 158 8.20 -20.88 23.72
CA GLU A 158 7.37 -22.06 23.98
C GLU A 158 6.73 -22.61 22.70
N ILE A 159 6.31 -21.72 21.81
CA ILE A 159 5.70 -22.09 20.53
C ILE A 159 6.74 -22.74 19.61
N ILE A 160 7.97 -22.19 19.60
CA ILE A 160 9.08 -22.74 18.82
C ILE A 160 9.45 -24.14 19.33
N GLU A 161 9.58 -24.29 20.66
CA GLU A 161 9.87 -25.61 21.27
C GLU A 161 8.78 -26.64 20.95
N PHE A 162 7.53 -26.21 21.00
CA PHE A 162 6.42 -27.08 20.61
C PHE A 162 6.48 -27.51 19.15
N LEU A 163 6.71 -26.58 18.22
CA LEU A 163 6.81 -26.91 16.80
C LEU A 163 7.99 -27.85 16.50
N ARG A 164 9.05 -27.78 17.30
CA ARG A 164 10.21 -28.68 17.21
C ARG A 164 9.97 -30.05 17.86
N GLU A 165 9.37 -30.07 19.04
CA GLU A 165 9.25 -31.25 19.89
C GLU A 165 7.83 -31.41 20.48
N SER A 166 6.81 -31.54 19.64
CA SER A 166 5.40 -31.60 20.05
C SER A 166 5.10 -32.77 21.03
N GLN A 167 5.79 -33.89 20.88
CA GLN A 167 5.59 -35.08 21.72
C GLN A 167 5.94 -34.85 23.20
N LYS A 168 6.89 -33.96 23.52
CA LYS A 168 7.29 -33.64 24.89
C LYS A 168 6.13 -33.06 25.69
N PHE A 169 5.40 -32.11 25.05
CA PHE A 169 4.28 -31.40 25.68
C PHE A 169 3.04 -32.30 25.81
N GLN A 170 2.78 -33.16 24.81
CA GLN A 170 1.66 -34.09 24.81
C GLN A 170 1.75 -35.12 25.94
N ARG A 171 2.96 -35.61 26.26
CA ARG A 171 3.19 -36.59 27.35
C ARG A 171 2.82 -36.02 28.72
N LEU A 172 2.91 -34.72 28.93
CA LEU A 172 2.58 -34.06 30.20
C LEU A 172 1.13 -33.57 30.25
N GLY A 173 0.33 -33.80 29.20
CA GLY A 173 -1.07 -33.35 29.11
C GLY A 173 -1.24 -31.85 28.85
N GLY A 174 -0.17 -31.13 28.51
CA GLY A 174 -0.21 -29.73 28.14
C GLY A 174 -1.00 -29.52 26.87
N ARG A 175 -1.92 -28.56 26.88
CA ARG A 175 -2.65 -28.10 25.69
C ARG A 175 -1.90 -26.93 25.05
N ILE A 176 -1.65 -27.06 23.77
CA ILE A 176 -0.94 -26.05 22.99
C ILE A 176 -1.91 -24.96 22.56
N PRO A 177 -1.48 -23.69 22.57
CA PRO A 177 -2.29 -22.63 22.00
C PRO A 177 -2.51 -22.89 20.51
N LYS A 178 -3.76 -22.90 20.06
CA LYS A 178 -4.11 -23.06 18.65
C LYS A 178 -3.78 -21.81 17.85
N GLY A 179 -3.85 -20.64 18.50
CA GLY A 179 -3.63 -19.36 17.87
C GLY A 179 -2.93 -18.35 18.76
N VAL A 180 -2.12 -17.52 18.14
CA VAL A 180 -1.39 -16.41 18.74
C VAL A 180 -1.76 -15.12 18.05
N LEU A 181 -2.14 -14.12 18.82
CA LEU A 181 -2.43 -12.79 18.33
C LEU A 181 -1.30 -11.82 18.69
N LEU A 182 -0.58 -11.33 17.69
CA LEU A 182 0.42 -10.27 17.83
C LEU A 182 -0.27 -8.91 17.78
N VAL A 183 -0.18 -8.16 18.88
CA VAL A 183 -0.84 -6.87 19.04
C VAL A 183 0.21 -5.77 19.22
N GLY A 184 0.04 -4.62 18.57
CA GLY A 184 0.92 -3.48 18.80
C GLY A 184 0.85 -2.43 17.70
N PRO A 185 1.50 -1.28 17.88
CA PRO A 185 1.51 -0.20 16.90
C PRO A 185 2.05 -0.63 15.53
N PRO A 186 1.73 0.10 14.45
CA PRO A 186 2.32 -0.17 13.14
C PRO A 186 3.84 0.02 13.17
N GLY A 187 4.55 -0.77 12.35
CA GLY A 187 6.00 -0.67 12.25
C GLY A 187 6.83 -1.33 13.35
N THR A 188 6.22 -1.96 14.36
CA THR A 188 6.94 -2.62 15.48
C THR A 188 7.53 -3.99 15.13
N GLY A 189 7.31 -4.49 13.90
CA GLY A 189 7.94 -5.72 13.41
C GLY A 189 7.15 -7.00 13.64
N LYS A 190 5.83 -6.94 13.85
CA LYS A 190 4.95 -8.11 14.06
C LYS A 190 5.11 -9.18 12.97
N THR A 191 5.05 -8.80 11.72
CA THR A 191 5.23 -9.69 10.56
C THR A 191 6.64 -10.28 10.52
N LEU A 192 7.67 -9.49 10.88
CA LEU A 192 9.05 -9.94 10.95
C LEU A 192 9.24 -10.97 12.07
N LEU A 193 8.64 -10.73 13.23
CA LEU A 193 8.66 -11.62 14.39
C LEU A 193 7.99 -12.96 14.07
N ALA A 194 6.81 -12.96 13.44
CA ALA A 194 6.13 -14.18 13.01
C ALA A 194 6.99 -15.02 12.04
N ARG A 195 7.66 -14.36 11.10
CA ARG A 195 8.61 -15.02 10.17
C ARG A 195 9.84 -15.57 10.90
N ALA A 196 10.32 -14.86 11.92
CA ALA A 196 11.46 -15.31 12.72
C ALA A 196 11.10 -16.56 13.55
N VAL A 197 9.89 -16.63 14.10
CA VAL A 197 9.39 -17.84 14.79
C VAL A 197 9.40 -19.04 13.86
N ALA A 198 8.88 -18.91 12.65
CA ALA A 198 8.88 -19.99 11.67
C ALA A 198 10.31 -20.41 11.26
N GLY A 199 11.19 -19.41 11.05
CA GLY A 199 12.59 -19.66 10.72
C GLY A 199 13.38 -20.34 11.85
N GLU A 200 13.11 -19.93 13.08
CA GLU A 200 13.72 -20.53 14.28
C GLU A 200 13.21 -21.96 14.53
N ALA A 201 11.89 -22.19 14.35
CA ALA A 201 11.28 -23.52 14.44
C ALA A 201 11.62 -24.40 13.23
N ASN A 202 12.12 -23.83 12.14
CA ASN A 202 12.41 -24.52 10.87
C ASN A 202 11.18 -25.19 10.24
N VAL A 203 10.04 -24.52 10.27
CA VAL A 203 8.77 -24.97 9.70
C VAL A 203 8.32 -24.09 8.52
N PRO A 204 7.47 -24.61 7.61
CA PRO A 204 6.85 -23.84 6.55
C PRO A 204 6.05 -22.65 7.10
N PHE A 205 6.08 -21.50 6.36
CA PHE A 205 5.37 -20.29 6.70
C PHE A 205 4.45 -19.87 5.56
N PHE A 206 3.15 -19.89 5.83
CA PHE A 206 2.11 -19.43 4.92
C PHE A 206 1.67 -18.03 5.34
N SER A 207 1.79 -17.05 4.48
CA SER A 207 1.42 -15.66 4.79
C SER A 207 0.34 -15.17 3.85
N ILE A 208 -0.68 -14.53 4.44
CA ILE A 208 -1.78 -13.86 3.74
C ILE A 208 -2.14 -12.57 4.49
N SER A 209 -2.63 -11.56 3.78
CA SER A 209 -3.21 -10.37 4.41
C SER A 209 -4.71 -10.59 4.65
N GLY A 210 -5.24 -10.08 5.77
CA GLY A 210 -6.68 -10.06 6.03
C GLY A 210 -7.46 -9.37 4.92
N SER A 211 -6.88 -8.36 4.27
CA SER A 211 -7.47 -7.69 3.12
C SER A 211 -7.67 -8.61 1.90
N ASP A 212 -6.84 -9.65 1.74
CA ASP A 212 -6.98 -10.62 0.64
C ASP A 212 -8.23 -11.50 0.75
N PHE A 213 -8.85 -11.53 1.90
CA PHE A 213 -10.12 -12.24 2.12
C PHE A 213 -11.35 -11.39 1.81
N VAL A 214 -11.19 -10.06 1.73
CA VAL A 214 -12.29 -9.14 1.43
C VAL A 214 -12.41 -8.96 -0.08
N GLU A 215 -13.41 -9.58 -0.68
CA GLU A 215 -13.68 -9.51 -2.12
C GLU A 215 -15.13 -9.05 -2.35
N MET A 216 -15.45 -8.61 -3.57
CA MET A 216 -16.82 -8.19 -3.90
C MET A 216 -17.79 -9.36 -4.17
N PHE A 217 -17.26 -10.58 -4.32
CA PHE A 217 -18.06 -11.77 -4.64
C PHE A 217 -18.29 -12.61 -3.39
N VAL A 218 -19.56 -12.82 -3.06
CA VAL A 218 -19.97 -13.60 -1.89
C VAL A 218 -19.39 -15.02 -1.93
N GLY A 219 -18.79 -15.45 -0.82
CA GLY A 219 -18.25 -16.79 -0.62
C GLY A 219 -16.82 -17.01 -1.11
N VAL A 220 -16.20 -16.07 -1.83
CA VAL A 220 -14.81 -16.19 -2.29
C VAL A 220 -13.85 -16.11 -1.12
N GLY A 221 -14.05 -15.17 -0.19
CA GLY A 221 -13.27 -15.03 1.02
C GLY A 221 -13.30 -16.31 1.89
N ALA A 222 -14.50 -16.86 2.12
CA ALA A 222 -14.67 -18.11 2.86
C ALA A 222 -13.97 -19.31 2.18
N SER A 223 -14.00 -19.37 0.86
CA SER A 223 -13.31 -20.42 0.09
C SER A 223 -11.79 -20.31 0.23
N ARG A 224 -11.24 -19.08 0.21
CA ARG A 224 -9.80 -18.85 0.42
C ARG A 224 -9.35 -19.22 1.83
N VAL A 225 -10.17 -18.92 2.84
CA VAL A 225 -9.90 -19.37 4.22
C VAL A 225 -9.79 -20.87 4.25
N ARG A 226 -10.77 -21.60 3.73
CA ARG A 226 -10.75 -23.08 3.70
C ARG A 226 -9.53 -23.63 2.98
N ASP A 227 -9.21 -23.11 1.81
CA ASP A 227 -8.04 -23.55 1.03
C ASP A 227 -6.72 -23.30 1.78
N LEU A 228 -6.58 -22.15 2.44
CA LEU A 228 -5.42 -21.82 3.27
C LEU A 228 -5.22 -22.82 4.41
N PHE A 229 -6.29 -23.14 5.14
CA PHE A 229 -6.24 -24.08 6.25
C PHE A 229 -5.99 -25.52 5.78
N GLU A 230 -6.55 -25.91 4.65
CA GLU A 230 -6.27 -27.20 4.03
C GLU A 230 -4.81 -27.33 3.58
N GLN A 231 -4.24 -26.27 3.01
CA GLN A 231 -2.82 -26.21 2.67
C GLN A 231 -1.93 -26.30 3.91
N GLY A 232 -2.30 -25.62 5.00
CA GLY A 232 -1.61 -25.73 6.28
C GLY A 232 -1.61 -27.14 6.83
N LYS A 233 -2.77 -27.81 6.87
CA LYS A 233 -2.90 -29.20 7.33
C LYS A 233 -2.05 -30.17 6.50
N LYS A 234 -1.97 -29.98 5.19
CA LYS A 234 -1.14 -30.80 4.30
C LYS A 234 0.37 -30.63 4.51
N ASN A 235 0.79 -29.49 5.06
CA ASN A 235 2.19 -29.14 5.26
C ASN A 235 2.59 -29.06 6.74
N ALA A 236 1.85 -29.69 7.62
CA ALA A 236 2.15 -29.72 9.05
C ALA A 236 3.46 -30.50 9.34
N PRO A 237 4.29 -30.05 10.31
CA PRO A 237 4.09 -28.85 11.13
C PRO A 237 4.37 -27.54 10.38
N CYS A 238 3.49 -26.52 10.55
CA CYS A 238 3.63 -25.23 9.87
C CYS A 238 3.02 -24.07 10.66
N ILE A 239 3.33 -22.84 10.25
CA ILE A 239 2.70 -21.62 10.74
C ILE A 239 1.86 -21.00 9.61
N ILE A 240 0.60 -20.72 9.91
CA ILE A 240 -0.28 -19.89 9.10
C ILE A 240 -0.27 -18.48 9.70
N PHE A 241 0.12 -17.48 8.93
CA PHE A 241 0.17 -16.09 9.37
C PHE A 241 -0.86 -15.25 8.62
N ILE A 242 -1.70 -14.55 9.38
CA ILE A 242 -2.69 -13.60 8.86
C ILE A 242 -2.29 -12.20 9.34
N ASP A 243 -1.81 -11.36 8.42
CA ASP A 243 -1.53 -9.97 8.71
C ASP A 243 -2.82 -9.14 8.63
N GLU A 244 -2.90 -8.05 9.39
CA GLU A 244 -4.05 -7.14 9.41
C GLU A 244 -5.39 -7.89 9.59
N ILE A 245 -5.47 -8.77 10.58
CA ILE A 245 -6.67 -9.60 10.83
C ILE A 245 -7.92 -8.73 11.08
N ASP A 246 -7.77 -7.49 11.51
CA ASP A 246 -8.83 -6.52 11.72
C ASP A 246 -9.58 -6.14 10.44
N ALA A 247 -9.02 -6.40 9.24
CA ALA A 247 -9.73 -6.24 7.98
C ALA A 247 -10.96 -7.18 7.87
N VAL A 248 -10.87 -8.39 8.44
CA VAL A 248 -11.93 -9.41 8.42
C VAL A 248 -12.61 -9.56 9.77
N GLY A 249 -11.83 -9.42 10.86
CA GLY A 249 -12.23 -9.76 12.22
C GLY A 249 -13.00 -8.67 12.97
N ARG A 250 -13.59 -7.66 12.31
CA ARG A 250 -14.33 -6.58 12.97
C ARG A 250 -15.63 -7.04 13.61
N HIS A 251 -16.04 -6.34 14.67
CA HIS A 251 -17.32 -6.44 15.34
C HIS A 251 -18.52 -6.40 14.37
N ARG A 252 -19.52 -7.24 14.63
CA ARG A 252 -20.79 -7.31 13.91
C ARG A 252 -21.60 -6.02 14.11
N GLY A 253 -22.19 -5.49 13.06
CA GLY A 253 -23.19 -4.41 13.16
C GLY A 253 -22.68 -2.97 12.99
N ALA A 254 -21.43 -2.73 12.61
CA ALA A 254 -20.89 -1.36 12.46
C ALA A 254 -21.08 -0.74 11.06
N GLY A 255 -22.14 -1.06 10.30
CA GLY A 255 -22.33 -0.42 9.00
C GLY A 255 -23.60 -0.82 8.24
N LEU A 256 -24.18 0.16 7.57
CA LEU A 256 -25.32 0.02 6.66
C LEU A 256 -24.80 -0.15 5.22
N GLY A 257 -24.65 -1.39 4.73
CA GLY A 257 -24.28 -1.62 3.32
C GLY A 257 -23.90 -3.06 2.98
N GLY A 258 -24.22 -3.52 1.77
CA GLY A 258 -24.13 -4.91 1.29
C GLY A 258 -22.73 -5.56 1.20
N GLY A 259 -21.66 -4.91 1.68
CA GLY A 259 -20.32 -5.50 1.80
C GLY A 259 -20.07 -6.17 3.17
N HIS A 260 -21.04 -6.15 4.08
CA HIS A 260 -20.89 -6.71 5.42
C HIS A 260 -21.14 -8.22 5.46
N ASP A 261 -22.08 -8.72 4.66
CA ASP A 261 -22.47 -10.14 4.65
C ASP A 261 -21.28 -11.05 4.25
N GLU A 262 -20.43 -10.60 3.33
CA GLU A 262 -19.27 -11.36 2.89
C GLU A 262 -18.19 -11.44 3.97
N ARG A 263 -17.92 -10.32 4.66
CA ARG A 263 -16.95 -10.29 5.77
C ARG A 263 -17.41 -11.18 6.92
N GLU A 264 -18.68 -11.13 7.29
CA GLU A 264 -19.25 -12.01 8.32
C GLU A 264 -19.16 -13.48 7.92
N GLN A 265 -19.46 -13.81 6.66
CA GLN A 265 -19.33 -15.18 6.17
C GLN A 265 -17.87 -15.65 6.21
N THR A 266 -16.92 -14.78 5.86
CA THR A 266 -15.50 -15.08 5.91
C THR A 266 -15.01 -15.25 7.35
N LEU A 267 -15.43 -14.36 8.26
CA LEU A 267 -15.15 -14.48 9.69
C LEU A 267 -15.72 -15.77 10.27
N ASN A 268 -16.98 -16.09 9.98
CA ASN A 268 -17.61 -17.34 10.44
C ASN A 268 -16.84 -18.57 9.91
N GLN A 269 -16.41 -18.57 8.66
CA GLN A 269 -15.59 -19.64 8.11
C GLN A 269 -14.24 -19.74 8.84
N LEU A 270 -13.59 -18.60 9.12
CA LEU A 270 -12.35 -18.59 9.91
C LEU A 270 -12.55 -19.21 11.28
N LEU A 271 -13.62 -18.85 11.99
CA LEU A 271 -13.95 -19.41 13.29
C LEU A 271 -14.21 -20.92 13.22
N VAL A 272 -14.90 -21.38 12.18
CA VAL A 272 -15.18 -22.83 11.96
C VAL A 272 -13.87 -23.59 11.71
N GLU A 273 -12.98 -23.06 10.87
CA GLU A 273 -11.69 -23.70 10.60
C GLU A 273 -10.79 -23.74 11.84
N MET A 274 -10.78 -22.68 12.67
CA MET A 274 -10.04 -22.64 13.93
C MET A 274 -10.59 -23.66 14.94
N ASP A 275 -11.90 -23.77 15.05
CA ASP A 275 -12.53 -24.76 15.95
C ASP A 275 -12.30 -26.20 15.46
N GLY A 276 -12.20 -26.39 14.14
CA GLY A 276 -11.93 -27.68 13.49
C GLY A 276 -10.47 -28.16 13.55
N PHE A 277 -9.56 -27.41 14.18
CA PHE A 277 -8.21 -27.92 14.48
C PHE A 277 -8.22 -28.83 15.70
N GLU A 278 -7.63 -30.01 15.55
CA GLU A 278 -7.25 -30.83 16.70
C GLU A 278 -5.93 -30.35 17.31
N ALA A 279 -5.75 -30.52 18.61
CA ALA A 279 -4.54 -30.09 19.31
C ALA A 279 -3.25 -30.74 18.77
N ASN A 280 -3.36 -31.76 17.93
CA ASN A 280 -2.26 -32.57 17.39
C ASN A 280 -1.94 -32.29 15.92
N ASP A 281 -2.67 -31.39 15.25
CA ASP A 281 -2.50 -31.12 13.80
C ASP A 281 -1.15 -30.47 13.46
N GLY A 282 -0.41 -29.98 14.47
CA GLY A 282 0.91 -29.36 14.26
C GLY A 282 0.86 -28.03 13.49
N VAL A 283 -0.32 -27.44 13.35
CA VAL A 283 -0.54 -26.14 12.69
C VAL A 283 -0.79 -25.09 13.75
N ILE A 284 -0.03 -24.00 13.72
CA ILE A 284 -0.25 -22.85 14.60
C ILE A 284 -0.67 -21.65 13.75
N LEU A 285 -1.79 -21.06 14.14
CA LEU A 285 -2.27 -19.82 13.54
C LEU A 285 -1.68 -18.63 14.27
N VAL A 286 -0.99 -17.75 13.55
CA VAL A 286 -0.48 -16.48 14.08
C VAL A 286 -1.20 -15.36 13.35
N ALA A 287 -1.79 -14.41 14.06
CA ALA A 287 -2.38 -13.25 13.46
C ALA A 287 -1.73 -11.97 14.00
N ALA A 288 -1.73 -10.91 13.20
CA ALA A 288 -1.25 -9.60 13.62
C ALA A 288 -2.32 -8.53 13.43
N THR A 289 -2.42 -7.61 14.38
CA THR A 289 -3.31 -6.46 14.30
C THR A 289 -2.68 -5.21 14.94
N ASN A 290 -3.02 -4.06 14.40
CA ASN A 290 -2.70 -2.76 15.00
C ASN A 290 -3.86 -2.26 15.88
N ARG A 291 -5.04 -2.87 15.78
CA ARG A 291 -6.29 -2.43 16.43
C ARG A 291 -7.02 -3.58 17.10
N PRO A 292 -6.57 -4.02 18.27
CA PRO A 292 -7.22 -5.10 19.01
C PRO A 292 -8.65 -4.73 19.47
N ASP A 293 -8.93 -3.43 19.61
CA ASP A 293 -10.21 -2.84 20.04
C ASP A 293 -11.36 -3.15 19.09
N VAL A 294 -11.08 -3.31 17.79
CA VAL A 294 -12.11 -3.54 16.76
C VAL A 294 -12.41 -5.01 16.51
N LEU A 295 -11.63 -5.93 17.09
CA LEU A 295 -11.78 -7.37 16.84
C LEU A 295 -13.03 -7.95 17.52
N ASP A 296 -13.69 -8.87 16.81
CA ASP A 296 -14.81 -9.63 17.36
C ASP A 296 -14.34 -10.48 18.56
N PRO A 297 -14.98 -10.35 19.75
CA PRO A 297 -14.64 -11.13 20.94
C PRO A 297 -14.66 -12.64 20.71
N ALA A 298 -15.40 -13.11 19.71
CA ALA A 298 -15.43 -14.52 19.35
C ALA A 298 -14.05 -15.05 18.90
N LEU A 299 -13.20 -14.22 18.29
CA LEU A 299 -11.83 -14.59 17.93
C LEU A 299 -10.93 -14.80 19.16
N LEU A 300 -11.23 -14.09 20.26
CA LEU A 300 -10.41 -14.03 21.46
C LEU A 300 -10.84 -15.08 22.51
N ARG A 301 -11.80 -15.97 22.17
CA ARG A 301 -12.24 -17.05 23.07
C ARG A 301 -11.18 -18.15 23.14
N PRO A 302 -11.04 -18.82 24.32
CA PRO A 302 -10.19 -19.98 24.45
C PRO A 302 -10.44 -21.04 23.36
N GLY A 303 -9.40 -21.62 22.82
CA GLY A 303 -9.45 -22.55 21.68
C GLY A 303 -9.30 -21.90 20.31
N ARG A 304 -9.13 -20.57 20.25
CA ARG A 304 -8.89 -19.78 19.04
C ARG A 304 -7.61 -18.98 19.17
N PHE A 305 -7.66 -17.66 19.37
CA PHE A 305 -6.47 -16.88 19.74
C PHE A 305 -6.29 -16.91 21.26
N ASP A 306 -5.74 -18.01 21.73
CA ASP A 306 -5.58 -18.27 23.16
C ASP A 306 -4.52 -17.39 23.80
N ARG A 307 -3.54 -16.94 23.01
CA ARG A 307 -2.41 -16.18 23.51
C ARG A 307 -2.33 -14.83 22.79
N ARG A 308 -2.16 -13.77 23.58
CA ARG A 308 -1.91 -12.42 23.06
C ARG A 308 -0.49 -12.04 23.42
N VAL A 309 0.30 -11.68 22.42
CA VAL A 309 1.67 -11.20 22.57
C VAL A 309 1.71 -9.74 22.16
N ILE A 310 2.12 -8.89 23.10
CA ILE A 310 2.23 -7.45 22.87
C ILE A 310 3.59 -7.18 22.25
N VAL A 311 3.59 -6.50 21.10
CA VAL A 311 4.80 -6.06 20.40
C VAL A 311 4.77 -4.54 20.36
N ASP A 312 5.23 -3.93 21.45
CA ASP A 312 5.19 -2.48 21.64
C ASP A 312 6.37 -1.78 20.95
N ARG A 313 6.41 -0.45 21.05
CA ARG A 313 7.55 0.33 20.59
C ARG A 313 8.78 0.00 21.42
N PRO A 314 9.98 -0.03 20.80
CA PRO A 314 11.19 -0.38 21.52
C PRO A 314 11.61 0.72 22.50
N ASP A 315 12.15 0.31 23.65
CA ASP A 315 12.87 1.15 24.61
C ASP A 315 14.22 1.63 24.04
N ILE A 316 14.98 2.42 24.76
CA ILE A 316 16.30 2.95 24.33
C ILE A 316 17.23 1.81 23.93
N ARG A 317 17.29 0.73 24.71
CA ARG A 317 18.17 -0.42 24.42
C ARG A 317 17.73 -1.14 23.16
N GLY A 318 16.42 -1.38 23.04
CA GLY A 318 15.82 -1.98 21.84
C GLY A 318 16.05 -1.14 20.60
N ARG A 319 15.93 0.20 20.69
CA ARG A 319 16.23 1.10 19.57
C ARG A 319 17.69 1.00 19.16
N GLU A 320 18.61 0.97 20.10
CA GLU A 320 20.05 0.80 19.80
C GLU A 320 20.33 -0.54 19.11
N GLU A 321 19.73 -1.63 19.58
CA GLU A 321 19.88 -2.95 18.96
C GLU A 321 19.29 -3.00 17.56
N ILE A 322 18.12 -2.41 17.34
CA ILE A 322 17.49 -2.29 16.01
C ILE A 322 18.40 -1.50 15.07
N LEU A 323 18.94 -0.37 15.53
CA LEU A 323 19.91 0.41 14.77
C LEU A 323 21.15 -0.43 14.39
N LYS A 324 21.71 -1.20 15.33
CA LYS A 324 22.83 -2.12 15.08
C LYS A 324 22.48 -3.16 14.00
N VAL A 325 21.25 -3.70 14.03
CA VAL A 325 20.82 -4.69 13.02
C VAL A 325 20.72 -4.07 11.63
N HIS A 326 20.11 -2.89 11.51
CA HIS A 326 19.91 -2.23 10.21
C HIS A 326 21.18 -1.60 9.65
N SER A 327 22.11 -1.16 10.50
CA SER A 327 23.38 -0.55 10.09
C SER A 327 24.47 -1.55 9.68
N LYS A 328 24.30 -2.86 9.96
CA LYS A 328 25.29 -3.92 9.60
C LYS A 328 25.74 -3.92 8.14
N LYS A 329 24.91 -3.43 7.23
CA LYS A 329 25.16 -3.43 5.78
C LYS A 329 25.67 -2.10 5.25
N ILE A 330 25.82 -1.10 6.11
CA ILE A 330 26.14 0.28 5.72
C ILE A 330 27.54 0.59 6.26
N PRO A 331 28.47 1.14 5.44
CA PRO A 331 29.76 1.59 5.90
C PRO A 331 29.56 2.82 6.79
N MET A 332 29.75 2.66 8.10
CA MET A 332 29.67 3.74 9.09
C MET A 332 31.07 4.32 9.36
N ALA A 333 31.13 5.63 9.60
CA ALA A 333 32.33 6.29 10.07
C ALA A 333 32.48 6.09 11.61
N GLU A 334 33.66 6.33 12.13
CA GLU A 334 33.99 6.14 13.56
C GLU A 334 33.28 7.14 14.49
N ASP A 335 32.80 8.26 13.95
CA ASP A 335 32.08 9.31 14.67
C ASP A 335 30.64 8.94 15.05
N VAL A 336 30.10 7.84 14.46
CA VAL A 336 28.70 7.45 14.66
C VAL A 336 28.49 6.77 16.00
N ASN A 337 27.66 7.40 16.84
CA ASN A 337 27.25 6.85 18.12
C ASN A 337 25.77 6.44 18.09
N LEU A 338 25.51 5.13 17.96
CA LEU A 338 24.16 4.57 17.88
C LEU A 338 23.35 4.78 19.17
N ASN A 339 24.01 4.87 20.33
CA ASN A 339 23.32 5.13 21.60
C ASN A 339 22.72 6.55 21.63
N VAL A 340 23.48 7.55 21.17
CA VAL A 340 22.97 8.93 21.07
C VAL A 340 21.78 8.99 20.11
N LEU A 341 21.83 8.26 18.99
CA LEU A 341 20.72 8.18 18.04
C LEU A 341 19.51 7.48 18.65
N ALA A 342 19.71 6.40 19.40
CA ALA A 342 18.64 5.69 20.09
C ALA A 342 17.93 6.56 21.14
N ARG A 343 18.70 7.35 21.89
CA ARG A 343 18.15 8.35 22.85
C ARG A 343 17.41 9.47 22.13
N GLY A 344 17.94 9.93 21.00
CA GLY A 344 17.36 11.00 20.17
C GLY A 344 16.13 10.61 19.35
N THR A 345 15.65 9.38 19.45
CA THR A 345 14.50 8.87 18.68
C THR A 345 13.41 8.27 19.59
N PRO A 346 12.93 9.00 20.61
CA PRO A 346 11.87 8.51 21.47
C PRO A 346 10.60 8.23 20.67
N GLY A 347 9.95 7.10 20.95
CA GLY A 347 8.71 6.72 20.29
C GLY A 347 8.83 6.20 18.85
N PHE A 348 10.05 6.08 18.29
CA PHE A 348 10.25 5.48 16.98
C PHE A 348 9.94 3.98 17.01
N SER A 349 9.26 3.52 15.99
CA SER A 349 9.10 2.09 15.73
C SER A 349 10.34 1.52 15.02
N GLY A 350 10.41 0.19 14.94
CA GLY A 350 11.48 -0.48 14.17
C GLY A 350 11.53 -0.05 12.70
N ALA A 351 10.36 0.22 12.10
CA ALA A 351 10.28 0.70 10.72
C ALA A 351 10.81 2.14 10.56
N ASP A 352 10.54 3.02 11.54
CA ASP A 352 11.05 4.40 11.53
C ASP A 352 12.58 4.42 11.65
N LEU A 353 13.14 3.57 12.53
CA LEU A 353 14.58 3.42 12.70
C LEU A 353 15.24 2.86 11.43
N ALA A 354 14.64 1.85 10.80
CA ALA A 354 15.12 1.31 9.52
C ALA A 354 15.10 2.37 8.41
N ASN A 355 14.03 3.16 8.35
CA ASN A 355 13.90 4.27 7.41
C ASN A 355 14.96 5.35 7.68
N MET A 356 15.22 5.71 8.94
CA MET A 356 16.25 6.68 9.32
C MET A 356 17.65 6.21 8.87
N VAL A 357 17.98 4.95 9.06
CA VAL A 357 19.26 4.36 8.60
C VAL A 357 19.38 4.42 7.07
N ASN A 358 18.31 4.13 6.36
CA ASN A 358 18.26 4.24 4.90
C ASN A 358 18.41 5.70 4.42
N GLU A 359 17.70 6.64 5.04
CA GLU A 359 17.79 8.06 4.72
C GLU A 359 19.18 8.65 5.00
N ALA A 360 19.85 8.19 6.07
CA ALA A 360 21.24 8.59 6.35
C ALA A 360 22.18 8.10 5.24
N ALA A 361 22.03 6.86 4.79
CA ALA A 361 22.82 6.33 3.67
C ALA A 361 22.56 7.08 2.35
N LEU A 362 21.31 7.44 2.07
CA LEU A 362 20.94 8.25 0.90
C LEU A 362 21.52 9.67 0.99
N THR A 363 21.56 10.25 2.19
CA THR A 363 22.17 11.58 2.44
C THR A 363 23.68 11.53 2.19
N ALA A 364 24.37 10.54 2.75
CA ALA A 364 25.81 10.34 2.51
C ALA A 364 26.14 10.15 1.01
N ALA A 365 25.31 9.35 0.32
CA ALA A 365 25.46 9.12 -1.13
C ALA A 365 25.26 10.42 -1.95
N ARG A 366 24.30 11.26 -1.58
CA ARG A 366 24.06 12.57 -2.23
C ARG A 366 25.29 13.49 -2.14
N PHE A 367 26.04 13.42 -1.04
CA PHE A 367 27.28 14.18 -0.84
C PHE A 367 28.54 13.42 -1.31
N ASN A 368 28.39 12.31 -2.07
CA ASN A 368 29.49 11.48 -2.57
C ASN A 368 30.44 10.99 -1.47
N ARG A 369 29.96 10.77 -0.24
CA ARG A 369 30.76 10.23 0.87
C ARG A 369 30.90 8.72 0.74
N LYS A 370 32.04 8.18 1.19
CA LYS A 370 32.33 6.74 1.22
C LYS A 370 31.74 6.02 2.43
N SER A 371 31.47 6.76 3.50
CA SER A 371 30.91 6.28 4.76
C SER A 371 29.83 7.23 5.27
N VAL A 372 28.91 6.69 6.07
CA VAL A 372 27.84 7.46 6.70
C VAL A 372 28.36 8.03 8.02
N HIS A 373 28.27 9.34 8.19
CA HIS A 373 28.71 10.07 9.38
C HIS A 373 27.54 10.36 10.32
N MET A 374 27.87 10.75 11.57
CA MET A 374 26.85 11.15 12.56
C MET A 374 25.96 12.28 12.04
N TYR A 375 26.53 13.23 11.29
CA TYR A 375 25.78 14.31 10.65
C TYR A 375 24.68 13.79 9.70
N ASP A 376 24.96 12.74 8.90
CA ASP A 376 23.99 12.19 7.97
C ASP A 376 22.80 11.55 8.72
N PHE A 377 23.07 10.92 9.87
CA PHE A 377 22.05 10.37 10.75
C PHE A 377 21.20 11.47 11.42
N GLU A 378 21.82 12.57 11.84
CA GLU A 378 21.08 13.71 12.43
C GLU A 378 20.15 14.34 11.40
N VAL A 379 20.60 14.54 10.16
CA VAL A 379 19.76 15.04 9.07
C VAL A 379 18.62 14.06 8.74
N ALA A 380 18.92 12.76 8.72
CA ALA A 380 17.92 11.71 8.49
C ALA A 380 16.88 11.65 9.62
N LYS A 381 17.32 11.74 10.88
CA LYS A 381 16.46 11.81 12.06
C LYS A 381 15.47 12.96 11.95
N ASP A 382 15.99 14.16 11.69
CA ASP A 382 15.15 15.34 11.51
C ASP A 382 14.15 15.18 10.36
N LYS A 383 14.58 14.60 9.25
CA LYS A 383 13.72 14.35 8.09
C LYS A 383 12.58 13.36 8.41
N VAL A 384 12.86 12.31 9.17
CA VAL A 384 11.86 11.31 9.56
C VAL A 384 10.89 11.87 10.60
N MET A 385 11.38 12.66 11.58
CA MET A 385 10.56 13.25 12.63
C MET A 385 9.68 14.40 12.14
N MET A 386 10.24 15.31 11.34
CA MET A 386 9.67 16.62 11.04
C MET A 386 9.39 16.82 9.55
N GLY A 387 9.83 15.90 8.68
CA GLY A 387 9.75 16.04 7.24
C GLY A 387 10.96 16.74 6.61
N ALA A 388 10.90 16.92 5.29
CA ALA A 388 12.00 17.55 4.54
C ALA A 388 12.10 19.06 4.85
N GLU A 389 13.32 19.60 4.74
CA GLU A 389 13.55 21.06 4.79
C GLU A 389 12.81 21.77 3.66
N ARG A 390 12.12 22.86 4.00
CA ARG A 390 11.44 23.70 3.02
C ARG A 390 12.36 24.80 2.48
N LYS A 391 13.37 24.42 1.72
CA LYS A 391 14.34 25.36 1.12
C LYS A 391 13.73 26.40 0.17
N SER A 392 12.54 26.12 -0.35
CA SER A 392 11.80 27.03 -1.23
C SER A 392 10.96 28.07 -0.48
N MET A 393 10.83 27.95 0.85
CA MET A 393 10.07 28.87 1.66
C MET A 393 10.95 30.05 2.04
N LEU A 394 10.75 31.18 1.37
CA LEU A 394 11.40 32.43 1.71
C LEU A 394 10.67 33.06 2.89
N LEU A 395 11.24 32.91 4.08
CA LEU A 395 10.79 33.64 5.26
C LEU A 395 11.30 35.08 5.16
N THR A 396 10.46 36.03 5.50
CA THR A 396 10.89 37.43 5.69
C THR A 396 11.83 37.53 6.89
N ASP A 397 12.68 38.54 6.94
CA ASP A 397 13.58 38.77 8.09
C ASP A 397 12.80 38.96 9.38
N GLU A 398 11.58 39.52 9.30
CA GLU A 398 10.69 39.65 10.46
C GLU A 398 10.15 38.30 10.92
N GLU A 399 9.70 37.44 10.02
CA GLU A 399 9.26 36.08 10.38
C GLU A 399 10.40 35.24 10.97
N LYS A 400 11.60 35.34 10.43
CA LYS A 400 12.79 34.71 11.02
C LYS A 400 13.07 35.22 12.43
N ARG A 401 12.94 36.52 12.64
CA ARG A 401 13.11 37.14 13.95
C ARG A 401 12.05 36.65 14.94
N VAL A 402 10.79 36.61 14.52
CA VAL A 402 9.69 36.10 15.36
C VAL A 402 9.98 34.65 15.75
N THR A 403 10.33 33.80 14.79
CA THR A 403 10.66 32.39 15.04
C THR A 403 11.87 32.25 15.97
N ALA A 404 12.91 33.06 15.79
CA ALA A 404 14.10 32.99 16.64
C ALA A 404 13.80 33.34 18.10
N TYR A 405 12.99 34.38 18.36
CA TYR A 405 12.56 34.70 19.72
C TYR A 405 11.62 33.65 20.29
N HIS A 406 10.72 33.11 19.49
CA HIS A 406 9.79 32.07 19.90
C HIS A 406 10.54 30.80 20.36
N GLU A 407 11.43 30.27 19.54
CA GLU A 407 12.24 29.07 19.86
C GLU A 407 13.23 29.33 21.03
N ALA A 408 13.83 30.54 21.04
CA ALA A 408 14.68 30.94 22.18
C ALA A 408 13.89 30.97 23.48
N GLY A 409 12.60 31.36 23.46
CA GLY A 409 11.72 31.36 24.63
C GLY A 409 11.50 29.96 25.18
N HIS A 410 11.17 29.01 24.35
CA HIS A 410 11.08 27.59 24.75
C HIS A 410 12.39 27.07 25.30
N THR A 411 13.49 27.36 24.63
CA THR A 411 14.83 26.93 25.00
C THR A 411 15.27 27.47 26.37
N LEU A 412 15.08 28.77 26.59
CA LEU A 412 15.52 29.41 27.81
C LEU A 412 14.69 28.99 29.04
N VAL A 413 13.36 28.90 28.89
CA VAL A 413 12.48 28.43 29.97
C VAL A 413 12.83 26.99 30.33
N SER A 414 13.06 26.13 29.36
CA SER A 414 13.45 24.74 29.57
C SER A 414 14.83 24.64 30.27
N ALA A 415 15.80 25.43 29.84
CA ALA A 415 17.18 25.37 30.36
C ALA A 415 17.31 25.83 31.80
N LEU A 416 16.43 26.75 32.26
CA LEU A 416 16.47 27.34 33.59
C LEU A 416 15.52 26.68 34.60
N ARG A 417 14.66 25.74 34.14
CA ARG A 417 13.76 25.01 35.02
C ARG A 417 14.34 23.65 35.43
N GLU A 418 14.16 23.32 36.71
CA GLU A 418 14.39 21.96 37.20
C GLU A 418 13.35 21.01 36.62
N HIS A 419 13.65 19.73 36.54
CA HIS A 419 12.78 18.68 35.98
C HIS A 419 12.43 18.87 34.50
N SER A 420 13.30 19.52 33.73
CA SER A 420 13.18 19.61 32.27
C SER A 420 14.04 18.55 31.58
N ASP A 421 13.57 18.05 30.44
CA ASP A 421 14.40 17.19 29.62
C ASP A 421 15.63 17.96 29.10
N PRO A 422 16.82 17.30 29.01
CA PRO A 422 18.01 17.93 28.48
C PRO A 422 17.78 18.39 27.02
N LEU A 423 18.20 19.63 26.76
CA LEU A 423 18.17 20.20 25.43
C LEU A 423 19.20 19.50 24.52
N HIS A 424 18.82 19.22 23.30
CA HIS A 424 19.72 18.68 22.29
C HIS A 424 20.13 19.76 21.29
N LYS A 425 19.17 20.41 20.67
CA LYS A 425 19.37 21.49 19.71
C LYS A 425 18.10 22.34 19.56
N VAL A 426 18.29 23.56 19.08
CA VAL A 426 17.22 24.45 18.65
C VAL A 426 17.51 24.94 17.24
N THR A 427 16.49 25.04 16.39
CA THR A 427 16.66 25.46 14.98
C THR A 427 15.49 26.30 14.52
N ILE A 428 15.78 27.28 13.67
CA ILE A 428 14.79 28.11 12.99
C ILE A 428 14.66 27.75 11.49
N ILE A 429 15.22 26.61 11.08
CA ILE A 429 15.08 26.12 9.71
C ILE A 429 13.69 25.51 9.57
N PRO A 430 12.84 25.99 8.63
CA PRO A 430 11.48 25.48 8.47
C PRO A 430 11.46 24.05 7.97
N ARG A 431 10.70 23.18 8.68
CA ARG A 431 10.51 21.76 8.33
C ARG A 431 9.06 21.37 8.46
N GLY A 432 8.52 20.67 7.46
CA GLY A 432 7.13 20.24 7.49
C GLY A 432 6.17 21.41 7.69
N MET A 433 5.46 21.47 8.82
CA MET A 433 4.54 22.57 9.18
C MET A 433 5.13 23.52 10.22
N ALA A 434 6.29 23.23 10.79
CA ALA A 434 6.95 24.04 11.79
C ALA A 434 7.94 25.02 11.15
N LEU A 435 7.98 26.25 11.65
CA LEU A 435 8.94 27.30 11.22
C LEU A 435 10.25 27.18 12.01
N GLY A 436 10.20 26.67 13.23
CA GLY A 436 11.34 26.36 14.08
C GLY A 436 11.02 25.15 14.95
N VAL A 437 12.00 24.60 15.64
CA VAL A 437 11.83 23.46 16.55
C VAL A 437 12.92 23.45 17.61
N THR A 438 12.49 23.28 18.87
CA THR A 438 13.36 22.96 19.99
C THR A 438 13.31 21.46 20.28
N VAL A 439 14.45 20.77 20.20
CA VAL A 439 14.57 19.32 20.33
C VAL A 439 15.18 18.98 21.68
N TYR A 440 14.53 18.06 22.40
CA TYR A 440 14.99 17.53 23.68
C TYR A 440 15.55 16.12 23.51
N LEU A 441 16.49 15.73 24.38
CA LEU A 441 17.11 14.40 24.38
C LEU A 441 16.94 13.77 25.78
N PRO A 442 15.83 13.05 26.02
CA PRO A 442 15.63 12.38 27.29
C PRO A 442 16.79 11.45 27.62
N GLU A 443 17.20 11.40 28.90
CA GLU A 443 18.26 10.48 29.33
C GLU A 443 17.79 9.04 29.38
N GLU A 444 16.53 8.85 29.81
CA GLU A 444 15.87 7.54 29.91
C GLU A 444 14.43 7.62 29.37
N ASP A 445 13.86 6.48 29.00
CA ASP A 445 12.44 6.40 28.68
C ASP A 445 11.61 6.51 29.95
N GLN A 446 10.84 7.58 30.11
CA GLN A 446 10.00 7.82 31.26
C GLN A 446 8.66 7.13 31.12
N HIS A 447 8.39 6.13 31.94
CA HIS A 447 7.09 5.44 31.99
C HIS A 447 6.10 6.12 32.97
N THR A 448 6.61 6.87 33.95
CA THR A 448 5.80 7.65 34.88
C THR A 448 6.37 9.06 34.99
N VAL A 449 5.50 10.05 34.98
CA VAL A 449 5.88 11.48 35.06
C VAL A 449 5.31 12.10 36.31
N THR A 450 6.09 12.96 36.98
CA THR A 450 5.65 13.65 38.17
C THR A 450 4.86 14.91 37.82
N LYS A 451 4.13 15.46 38.79
CA LYS A 451 3.39 16.71 38.63
C LYS A 451 4.33 17.87 38.29
N GLU A 452 5.47 17.94 38.94
CA GLU A 452 6.48 18.99 38.76
C GLU A 452 7.06 18.96 37.34
N TYR A 453 7.29 17.75 36.78
CA TYR A 453 7.72 17.60 35.41
C TYR A 453 6.65 18.12 34.42
N LEU A 454 5.38 17.80 34.66
CA LEU A 454 4.28 18.27 33.81
C LEU A 454 4.09 19.78 33.87
N GLU A 455 4.20 20.37 35.09
CA GLU A 455 4.16 21.83 35.29
C GLU A 455 5.33 22.52 34.60
N THR A 456 6.54 21.92 34.62
CA THR A 456 7.69 22.43 33.88
C THR A 456 7.44 22.38 32.37
N ARG A 457 6.84 21.28 31.89
CA ARG A 457 6.51 21.13 30.46
C ARG A 457 5.45 22.13 30.00
N LEU A 458 4.44 22.41 30.84
CA LEU A 458 3.47 23.49 30.57
C LEU A 458 4.14 24.84 30.44
N ALA A 459 5.04 25.19 31.37
CA ALA A 459 5.77 26.45 31.34
C ALA A 459 6.69 26.56 30.12
N THR A 460 7.37 25.47 29.74
CA THR A 460 8.21 25.42 28.57
C THR A 460 7.42 25.68 27.29
N LEU A 461 6.23 25.05 27.12
CA LEU A 461 5.34 25.28 25.97
C LEU A 461 4.84 26.73 25.93
N MET A 462 4.64 27.41 27.07
CA MET A 462 4.26 28.81 27.09
C MET A 462 5.42 29.76 26.78
N GLY A 463 6.67 29.28 26.81
CA GLY A 463 7.88 30.08 26.59
C GLY A 463 7.88 30.85 25.26
N GLY A 464 7.50 30.22 24.16
CA GLY A 464 7.42 30.85 22.84
C GLY A 464 6.43 32.03 22.84
N ARG A 465 5.23 31.81 23.38
CA ARG A 465 4.19 32.84 23.48
C ARG A 465 4.62 34.03 24.34
N CYS A 466 5.20 33.77 25.53
CA CYS A 466 5.71 34.82 26.40
C CYS A 466 6.85 35.62 25.74
N ALA A 467 7.72 34.93 24.97
CA ALA A 467 8.79 35.60 24.25
C ALA A 467 8.27 36.57 23.16
N GLU A 468 7.27 36.17 22.38
CA GLU A 468 6.63 37.06 21.42
C GLU A 468 6.06 38.31 22.10
N GLU A 469 5.42 38.16 23.23
CA GLU A 469 4.73 39.24 23.93
C GLU A 469 5.72 40.22 24.58
N ILE A 470 6.77 39.73 25.28
CA ILE A 470 7.76 40.55 25.96
C ILE A 470 8.66 41.30 24.97
N PHE A 471 9.26 40.58 24.00
CA PHE A 471 10.34 41.10 23.16
C PHE A 471 9.87 41.71 21.84
N LEU A 472 8.75 41.21 21.29
CA LEU A 472 8.22 41.68 20.03
C LEU A 472 6.94 42.51 20.18
N LYS A 473 6.33 42.50 21.39
CA LYS A 473 5.06 43.18 21.69
C LYS A 473 3.92 42.86 20.73
N GLN A 474 3.95 41.65 20.23
CA GLN A 474 2.93 41.12 19.28
C GLN A 474 2.61 39.68 19.62
N MET A 475 1.46 39.23 19.16
CA MET A 475 0.98 37.88 19.34
C MET A 475 0.77 37.26 17.97
N THR A 476 1.42 36.14 17.67
CA THR A 476 1.30 35.49 16.38
C THR A 476 0.50 34.20 16.46
N THR A 477 0.08 33.70 15.31
CA THR A 477 -0.56 32.38 15.20
C THR A 477 0.44 31.24 15.34
N GLY A 478 1.75 31.52 15.39
CA GLY A 478 2.80 30.53 15.58
C GLY A 478 2.66 29.75 16.88
N ALA A 479 2.28 30.43 17.96
CA ALA A 479 2.03 29.83 19.27
C ALA A 479 0.75 28.97 19.36
N GLY A 480 -0.05 28.86 18.28
CA GLY A 480 -1.35 28.19 18.32
C GLY A 480 -1.26 26.71 18.72
N ASN A 481 -0.28 25.98 18.19
CA ASN A 481 -0.07 24.56 18.51
C ASN A 481 0.40 24.36 19.97
N ASP A 482 1.23 25.26 20.48
CA ASP A 482 1.72 25.20 21.86
C ASP A 482 0.59 25.45 22.85
N ILE A 483 -0.27 26.42 22.58
CA ILE A 483 -1.46 26.72 23.39
C ILE A 483 -2.42 25.53 23.41
N GLU A 484 -2.64 24.89 22.26
CA GLU A 484 -3.47 23.67 22.16
C GLU A 484 -2.90 22.56 23.03
N ARG A 485 -1.58 22.29 22.93
CA ARG A 485 -0.89 21.26 23.73
C ARG A 485 -0.91 21.57 25.22
N VAL A 486 -0.71 22.83 25.60
CA VAL A 486 -0.79 23.26 26.99
C VAL A 486 -2.19 22.99 27.56
N THR A 487 -3.23 23.36 26.79
CA THR A 487 -4.62 23.17 27.22
C THR A 487 -4.96 21.67 27.35
N GLU A 488 -4.54 20.86 26.39
CA GLU A 488 -4.74 19.40 26.40
C GLU A 488 -4.02 18.75 27.59
N LEU A 489 -2.75 19.13 27.83
CA LEU A 489 -1.96 18.58 28.93
C LEU A 489 -2.52 18.98 30.31
N ALA A 490 -2.90 20.25 30.48
CA ALA A 490 -3.56 20.73 31.70
C ALA A 490 -4.89 19.99 31.96
N ARG A 491 -5.67 19.76 30.91
CA ARG A 491 -6.92 18.98 31.00
C ARG A 491 -6.66 17.53 31.41
N LYS A 492 -5.62 16.88 30.87
CA LYS A 492 -5.23 15.53 31.27
C LYS A 492 -4.79 15.49 32.75
N MET A 493 -4.04 16.50 33.24
CA MET A 493 -3.64 16.60 34.62
C MET A 493 -4.86 16.67 35.56
N VAL A 494 -5.90 17.41 35.17
CA VAL A 494 -7.14 17.55 35.97
C VAL A 494 -8.02 16.32 35.85
N CYS A 495 -8.32 15.87 34.61
CA CYS A 495 -9.38 14.89 34.35
C CYS A 495 -8.90 13.43 34.34
N GLU A 496 -7.65 13.17 33.97
CA GLU A 496 -7.15 11.78 33.81
C GLU A 496 -6.20 11.40 34.98
N PHE A 497 -5.32 12.32 35.40
CA PHE A 497 -4.27 12.01 36.37
C PHE A 497 -4.63 12.39 37.82
N GLY A 498 -5.72 13.15 38.02
CA GLY A 498 -6.16 13.56 39.35
C GLY A 498 -5.12 14.43 40.11
N MET A 499 -4.35 15.27 39.38
CA MET A 499 -3.25 16.08 39.91
C MET A 499 -3.69 17.51 40.27
N SER A 500 -4.99 17.78 40.34
CA SER A 500 -5.57 19.10 40.64
C SER A 500 -6.10 19.21 42.06
N GLY A 501 -6.56 20.41 42.45
CA GLY A 501 -7.23 20.65 43.70
C GLY A 501 -8.56 19.90 43.90
N LEU A 502 -9.12 19.34 42.84
CA LEU A 502 -10.34 18.51 42.87
C LEU A 502 -10.11 17.11 43.47
N GLY A 503 -8.85 16.76 43.75
CA GLY A 503 -8.47 15.47 44.35
C GLY A 503 -8.21 14.37 43.34
N PRO A 504 -7.90 13.14 43.79
CA PRO A 504 -7.51 12.00 42.96
C PRO A 504 -8.76 11.35 42.34
N MET A 505 -9.43 12.08 41.46
CA MET A 505 -10.63 11.63 40.73
C MET A 505 -10.43 11.77 39.24
N THR A 506 -11.07 10.90 38.47
CA THR A 506 -11.11 10.98 36.99
C THR A 506 -12.49 11.51 36.55
N PHE A 507 -12.47 12.41 35.58
CA PHE A 507 -13.66 13.03 35.00
C PHE A 507 -13.75 12.73 33.52
N GLY A 508 -14.92 12.26 33.07
CA GLY A 508 -15.13 11.91 31.67
C GLY A 508 -14.53 10.54 31.32
N LYS A 509 -15.32 9.48 31.50
CA LYS A 509 -14.90 8.17 30.97
C LYS A 509 -14.77 8.26 29.47
N LYS A 510 -13.63 7.85 28.92
CA LYS A 510 -13.50 7.54 27.49
C LYS A 510 -14.43 6.35 27.21
N GLU A 511 -15.65 6.59 26.71
CA GLU A 511 -16.39 5.53 26.05
C GLU A 511 -15.65 5.19 24.76
N GLU A 512 -14.83 4.13 24.81
CA GLU A 512 -14.14 3.56 23.65
C GLU A 512 -15.07 2.92 22.63
N GLN A 513 -16.40 3.03 22.82
CA GLN A 513 -17.37 2.49 21.88
C GLN A 513 -17.81 3.56 20.88
N ILE A 514 -17.09 3.63 19.77
CA ILE A 514 -17.56 4.33 18.57
C ILE A 514 -18.71 3.52 17.96
N PHE A 515 -19.94 3.73 18.45
CA PHE A 515 -21.15 3.31 17.75
C PHE A 515 -21.41 4.30 16.61
N LEU A 516 -20.94 3.95 15.41
CA LEU A 516 -21.31 4.63 14.16
C LEU A 516 -22.83 4.50 13.96
N GLY A 517 -23.57 5.60 14.17
CA GLY A 517 -24.94 5.69 13.72
C GLY A 517 -25.99 6.18 14.72
N ARG A 518 -25.64 6.54 15.95
CA ARG A 518 -26.51 7.32 16.83
C ARG A 518 -25.81 8.65 17.15
N GLU A 519 -26.54 9.75 17.06
CA GLU A 519 -26.15 11.01 17.70
C GLU A 519 -25.83 10.69 19.15
N ILE A 520 -24.54 10.71 19.47
CA ILE A 520 -24.06 10.56 20.85
C ILE A 520 -24.41 11.88 21.53
N ALA A 521 -25.53 11.93 22.21
CA ALA A 521 -25.67 12.85 23.30
C ALA A 521 -24.48 12.53 24.23
N GLN A 522 -23.45 13.39 24.25
CA GLN A 522 -22.36 13.27 25.22
C GLN A 522 -23.00 13.37 26.59
N HIS A 523 -23.28 12.23 27.21
CA HIS A 523 -23.59 12.19 28.62
C HIS A 523 -22.33 12.61 29.36
N ARG A 524 -22.32 13.85 29.83
CA ARG A 524 -21.31 14.30 30.80
C ARG A 524 -21.57 13.52 32.07
N ASP A 525 -20.58 12.75 32.51
CA ASP A 525 -20.62 11.97 33.77
C ASP A 525 -20.50 12.84 35.03
N PHE A 526 -20.53 14.17 34.89
CA PHE A 526 -20.37 15.13 35.98
C PHE A 526 -21.31 16.34 35.81
N SER A 527 -21.63 16.98 36.93
CA SER A 527 -22.51 18.14 36.99
C SER A 527 -21.92 19.39 36.33
N ASP A 528 -22.75 20.36 36.01
CA ASP A 528 -22.30 21.65 35.47
C ASP A 528 -21.38 22.40 36.45
N ASP A 529 -21.61 22.29 37.75
CA ASP A 529 -20.73 22.85 38.77
C ASP A 529 -19.32 22.21 38.73
N THR A 530 -19.24 20.89 38.58
CA THR A 530 -17.98 20.17 38.39
C THR A 530 -17.28 20.59 37.09
N ALA A 531 -18.03 20.79 36.00
CA ALA A 531 -17.49 21.29 34.74
C ALA A 531 -16.82 22.67 34.91
N GLN A 532 -17.48 23.59 35.64
CA GLN A 532 -16.91 24.92 35.96
C GLN A 532 -15.65 24.81 36.80
N GLN A 533 -15.61 23.90 37.79
CA GLN A 533 -14.43 23.66 38.61
C GLN A 533 -13.27 23.07 37.77
N ILE A 534 -13.54 22.14 36.87
CA ILE A 534 -12.55 21.61 35.95
C ILE A 534 -11.98 22.72 35.06
N ASP A 535 -12.82 23.58 34.48
CA ASP A 535 -12.36 24.70 33.67
C ASP A 535 -11.56 25.72 34.48
N ALA A 536 -11.91 25.96 35.74
CA ALA A 536 -11.15 26.82 36.66
C ALA A 536 -9.76 26.24 36.98
N GLU A 537 -9.67 24.94 37.27
CA GLU A 537 -8.39 24.25 37.55
C GLU A 537 -7.50 24.22 36.30
N VAL A 538 -8.04 23.88 35.11
CA VAL A 538 -7.30 23.92 33.85
C VAL A 538 -6.73 25.32 33.59
N ARG A 539 -7.56 26.36 33.75
CA ARG A 539 -7.11 27.74 33.63
C ARG A 539 -6.00 28.08 34.66
N SER A 540 -6.15 27.63 35.89
CA SER A 540 -5.15 27.86 36.94
C SER A 540 -3.79 27.27 36.58
N PHE A 541 -3.74 26.04 36.06
CA PHE A 541 -2.50 25.43 35.55
C PHE A 541 -1.87 26.24 34.42
N VAL A 542 -2.68 26.63 33.43
CA VAL A 542 -2.21 27.42 32.27
C VAL A 542 -1.69 28.78 32.72
N ASP A 543 -2.42 29.51 33.58
CA ASP A 543 -2.03 30.82 34.09
C ASP A 543 -0.76 30.75 34.95
N THR A 544 -0.61 29.71 35.77
CA THR A 544 0.58 29.47 36.57
C THR A 544 1.80 29.21 35.69
N ALA A 545 1.64 28.35 34.66
CA ALA A 545 2.67 28.06 33.69
C ALA A 545 3.10 29.31 32.91
N TYR A 546 2.12 30.10 32.44
CA TYR A 546 2.36 31.37 31.76
C TYR A 546 3.14 32.35 32.62
N LYS A 547 2.68 32.61 33.86
CA LYS A 547 3.37 33.52 34.78
C LYS A 547 4.79 33.07 35.08
N SER A 548 5.00 31.76 35.26
CA SER A 548 6.33 31.19 35.48
C SER A 548 7.26 31.43 34.28
N ALA A 549 6.80 31.12 33.06
CA ALA A 549 7.57 31.38 31.86
C ALA A 549 7.86 32.87 31.65
N TYR A 550 6.85 33.72 31.86
CA TYR A 550 6.98 35.19 31.76
C TYR A 550 8.05 35.73 32.70
N ASN A 551 8.02 35.38 33.99
CA ASN A 551 9.00 35.81 34.98
C ASN A 551 10.43 35.36 34.64
N ILE A 552 10.60 34.13 34.14
CA ILE A 552 11.91 33.61 33.73
C ILE A 552 12.46 34.46 32.57
N LEU A 553 11.65 34.73 31.56
CA LEU A 553 12.08 35.48 30.39
C LEU A 553 12.33 36.95 30.69
N GLU A 554 11.48 37.58 31.51
CA GLU A 554 11.63 38.96 31.93
C GLU A 554 12.92 39.19 32.77
N SER A 555 13.26 38.22 33.62
CA SER A 555 14.48 38.27 34.43
C SER A 555 15.76 37.99 33.64
N ASN A 556 15.68 37.42 32.45
CA ASN A 556 16.83 36.99 31.65
C ASN A 556 16.87 37.58 30.25
N GLN A 557 16.47 38.87 30.12
CA GLN A 557 16.35 39.52 28.80
C GLN A 557 17.65 39.53 27.99
N ASP A 558 18.80 39.75 28.65
CA ASP A 558 20.11 39.76 27.97
C ASP A 558 20.47 38.39 27.36
N ILE A 559 20.14 37.28 28.07
CA ILE A 559 20.36 35.93 27.55
C ILE A 559 19.46 35.69 26.37
N MET A 560 18.23 36.12 26.46
CA MET A 560 17.23 35.97 25.39
C MET A 560 17.66 36.68 24.10
N HIS A 561 18.13 37.93 24.20
CA HIS A 561 18.63 38.67 23.01
C HIS A 561 19.86 38.01 22.40
N ARG A 562 20.81 37.53 23.22
CA ARG A 562 22.00 36.79 22.72
C ARG A 562 21.59 35.50 22.03
N MET A 563 20.65 34.75 22.59
CA MET A 563 20.20 33.48 22.01
C MET A 563 19.47 33.71 20.69
N ALA A 564 18.56 34.68 20.63
CA ALA A 564 17.87 35.02 19.39
C ALA A 564 18.83 35.54 18.30
N ALA A 565 19.83 36.37 18.67
CA ALA A 565 20.85 36.83 17.73
C ALA A 565 21.69 35.66 17.17
N ALA A 566 22.12 34.74 18.05
CA ALA A 566 22.86 33.56 17.67
C ALA A 566 22.04 32.63 16.73
N LEU A 567 20.73 32.48 16.97
CA LEU A 567 19.82 31.72 16.09
C LEU A 567 19.67 32.38 14.72
N LEU A 568 19.59 33.69 14.65
CA LEU A 568 19.52 34.42 13.38
C LEU A 568 20.79 34.29 12.56
N GLU A 569 21.96 34.20 13.24
CA GLU A 569 23.25 34.05 12.56
C GLU A 569 23.55 32.61 12.14
N ARG A 570 23.25 31.63 12.99
CA ARG A 570 23.66 30.22 12.81
C ARG A 570 22.54 29.30 12.34
N GLU A 571 21.32 29.75 12.42
CA GLU A 571 20.07 29.01 12.12
C GLU A 571 19.84 27.78 13.00
N THR A 572 20.87 27.23 13.63
CA THR A 572 20.80 26.07 14.54
C THR A 572 21.85 26.23 15.62
N LEU A 573 21.47 25.95 16.88
CA LEU A 573 22.36 25.90 18.04
C LEU A 573 22.27 24.53 18.70
N ASP A 574 23.41 23.97 19.07
CA ASP A 574 23.50 22.73 19.82
C ASP A 574 23.46 22.98 21.33
N ALA A 575 23.35 21.89 22.12
CA ALA A 575 23.27 21.97 23.60
C ALA A 575 24.50 22.66 24.21
N ALA A 576 25.69 22.48 23.65
CA ALA A 576 26.93 23.08 24.15
C ALA A 576 26.94 24.58 23.88
N GLU A 577 26.52 25.02 22.71
CA GLU A 577 26.39 26.42 22.32
C GLU A 577 25.32 27.14 23.16
N ILE A 578 24.16 26.49 23.41
CA ILE A 578 23.11 27.03 24.28
C ILE A 578 23.66 27.27 25.68
N LYS A 579 24.41 26.32 26.23
CA LYS A 579 25.02 26.44 27.56
C LYS A 579 26.02 27.60 27.62
N LEU A 580 26.86 27.78 26.59
CA LEU A 580 27.82 28.91 26.54
C LEU A 580 27.08 30.25 26.52
N ILE A 581 25.96 30.36 25.79
CA ILE A 581 25.12 31.58 25.74
C ILE A 581 24.55 31.89 27.11
N ILE A 582 24.03 30.88 27.82
CA ILE A 582 23.48 31.05 29.18
C ILE A 582 24.60 31.51 30.16
N GLU A 583 25.79 30.91 30.09
CA GLU A 583 26.94 31.27 30.89
C GLU A 583 27.59 32.61 30.50
N GLY A 584 27.13 33.26 29.42
CA GLY A 584 27.68 34.55 28.98
C GLY A 584 29.04 34.46 28.30
N LYS A 585 29.41 33.29 27.81
CA LYS A 585 30.67 33.03 27.09
C LYS A 585 30.50 33.24 25.59
N GLU A 586 31.60 33.57 24.90
CA GLU A 586 31.63 33.69 23.46
C GLU A 586 31.45 32.33 22.78
N LEU A 587 30.68 32.33 21.67
CA LEU A 587 30.50 31.14 20.87
C LEU A 587 31.74 30.85 20.02
N PRO A 588 32.12 29.59 19.81
CA PRO A 588 33.19 29.21 18.87
C PRO A 588 32.83 29.68 17.44
N ALA A 589 33.87 29.96 16.64
CA ALA A 589 33.63 30.34 15.24
C ALA A 589 32.78 29.29 14.52
N VAL A 590 31.86 29.75 13.64
CA VAL A 590 30.97 28.87 12.88
C VAL A 590 31.78 27.80 12.16
N ARG A 591 31.67 26.54 12.56
CA ARG A 591 32.25 25.43 11.83
C ARG A 591 31.45 25.30 10.52
N SER A 592 32.07 25.68 9.39
CA SER A 592 31.43 25.41 8.10
C SER A 592 31.27 23.89 7.97
N ALA A 593 30.03 23.42 7.83
CA ALA A 593 29.67 22.01 7.67
C ALA A 593 30.30 21.33 6.42
N LEU A 594 31.17 22.06 5.70
CA LEU A 594 31.89 21.62 4.49
C LEU A 594 33.33 21.18 4.74
N SER A 595 33.87 21.26 5.98
CA SER A 595 35.27 20.92 6.28
C SER A 595 35.52 19.44 6.58
N GLY A 596 34.64 18.53 6.20
CA GLY A 596 34.86 17.08 6.20
C GLY A 596 35.37 16.54 4.86
N VAL A 597 35.96 17.38 3.99
CA VAL A 597 36.66 16.94 2.81
C VAL A 597 38.13 16.82 3.16
N ASP A 598 38.63 15.59 3.27
CA ASP A 598 40.05 15.25 3.40
C ASP A 598 40.81 15.95 2.26
N PRO A 599 41.87 16.72 2.51
CA PRO A 599 42.65 17.39 1.45
C PRO A 599 43.66 16.43 0.78
N GLY A 600 43.24 15.22 0.45
CA GLY A 600 44.10 14.14 -0.06
C GLY A 600 43.62 13.52 -1.36
N SER A 601 43.25 14.31 -2.39
CA SER A 601 43.36 13.85 -3.80
C SER A 601 43.25 15.06 -4.72
N GLY A 602 44.41 15.41 -5.30
CA GLY A 602 44.52 16.45 -6.32
C GLY A 602 43.66 16.12 -7.54
N GLY A 603 42.72 16.98 -7.84
CA GLY A 603 41.95 17.02 -9.05
C GLY A 603 41.57 18.47 -9.31
N GLU A 604 42.02 18.99 -10.44
CA GLU A 604 41.96 20.37 -10.91
C GLU A 604 40.63 21.07 -10.66
N ALA A 605 40.72 22.26 -10.09
CA ALA A 605 39.61 23.18 -9.90
C ALA A 605 39.01 23.63 -11.24
N GLN A 606 37.86 23.13 -11.61
CA GLN A 606 37.04 23.75 -12.65
C GLN A 606 36.46 25.09 -12.14
N LYS A 607 36.90 26.16 -12.82
CA LYS A 607 36.41 27.52 -12.64
C LYS A 607 34.85 27.56 -12.80
N VAL A 608 34.16 27.92 -11.74
CA VAL A 608 32.75 28.29 -11.79
C VAL A 608 32.65 29.62 -12.52
N LEU A 609 32.05 29.61 -13.71
CA LEU A 609 31.66 30.80 -14.46
C LEU A 609 30.52 31.50 -13.73
N LYS A 610 30.71 32.78 -13.39
CA LYS A 610 29.66 33.66 -12.92
C LYS A 610 28.62 33.84 -14.04
N PRO A 611 27.32 33.84 -13.74
CA PRO A 611 26.31 34.21 -14.75
C PRO A 611 26.37 35.69 -15.05
N GLU A 612 26.57 36.01 -16.33
CA GLU A 612 26.42 37.38 -16.86
C GLU A 612 24.97 37.85 -16.74
N SER A 613 24.85 39.02 -16.18
CA SER A 613 23.62 39.82 -16.16
C SER A 613 23.31 40.38 -17.55
N GLY A 614 22.13 40.09 -18.07
CA GLY A 614 21.52 40.93 -19.10
C GLY A 614 21.07 40.27 -20.38
N ARG A 615 19.83 39.77 -20.39
CA ARG A 615 18.96 39.83 -21.58
C ARG A 615 17.49 39.74 -21.14
N LYS A 616 16.75 40.79 -21.37
CA LYS A 616 15.28 40.81 -21.26
C LYS A 616 14.69 39.96 -22.38
N PRO A 617 13.68 39.12 -22.12
CA PRO A 617 12.91 38.47 -23.18
C PRO A 617 11.88 39.47 -23.72
N GLY A 618 11.89 39.67 -25.05
CA GLY A 618 10.86 40.39 -25.78
C GLY A 618 9.58 39.55 -25.86
N PHE A 619 8.47 40.22 -25.73
CA PHE A 619 7.13 39.74 -26.02
C PHE A 619 6.99 39.38 -27.51
N GLY A 620 6.58 38.19 -27.82
CA GLY A 620 6.12 37.74 -29.13
C GLY A 620 4.71 37.17 -29.01
N GLU A 621 3.81 37.78 -29.75
CA GLU A 621 2.38 37.50 -29.79
C GLU A 621 2.01 36.12 -30.34
N GLY A 622 0.96 35.56 -29.79
CA GLY A 622 -0.18 34.88 -30.37
C GLY A 622 0.01 33.66 -31.29
N HIS A 623 -0.57 32.56 -30.89
CA HIS A 623 -1.47 31.82 -31.78
C HIS A 623 -2.47 30.96 -30.96
N THR A 624 -3.71 31.17 -31.31
CA THR A 624 -4.96 30.54 -30.85
C THR A 624 -5.06 29.07 -31.22
N SER A 625 -5.66 28.28 -30.33
CA SER A 625 -6.60 27.14 -30.41
C SER A 625 -6.88 26.45 -31.77
N PRO A 626 -7.59 25.30 -31.85
CA PRO A 626 -8.50 24.64 -30.91
C PRO A 626 -8.46 23.09 -30.92
N ALA A 627 -9.03 22.47 -29.99
CA ALA A 627 -10.05 21.44 -29.84
C ALA A 627 -9.77 20.53 -28.64
#